data_a8175befd9faf8079fafdf8df4cf7066
#
_entry.id   a8175befd9faf8079fafdf8df4cf7066
#
_cell.length_a   1.000
_cell.length_b   1.000
_cell.length_c   1.000
_cell.angle_alpha   90.00
_cell.angle_beta   90.00
_cell.angle_gamma   90.00
#
_symmetry.space_group_name_H-M   'P 1'
#
loop_
_entity.id
_entity.type
_entity.pdbx_description
1 polymer ?
#
loop_
_entity_poly.entity_id
_entity_poly.type
_entity_poly.pdbx_seq_one_letter_code
_entity_poly.pdbx_strand_id
1 'polypeptide(L)'
;ATLYVTLEPCSHLGKRNPCTDIINSKMFSRVVIAANDPNPKASGGAKILKNNNIEVVENVCTEKSKKLNKRFFTFFEQKRPYVILKIASTLDGFIAEPNGHSKWITNDKSRQSVHKLRSTCDAILVGRKTIEKDDPSLTSHGYGKDPRIIIFDPKNKINKKYKVLNKNPIIFSNMDLKTNPQKNITHVLSELYNKSYQTLLVEGGGETISSFL
;
A
#
# COMPACT_ATOMS: atom_id res chain seq x y z
N ALA A 1 24.62 -26.85 4.14
CA ALA A 1 23.18 -26.78 4.42
C ALA A 1 22.41 -26.22 3.20
N THR A 2 21.07 -26.35 3.17
CA THR A 2 20.20 -25.72 2.17
C THR A 2 19.47 -24.54 2.83
N LEU A 3 19.50 -23.37 2.17
CA LEU A 3 18.77 -22.17 2.58
C LEU A 3 17.52 -22.02 1.71
N TYR A 4 16.37 -21.81 2.33
CA TYR A 4 15.10 -21.53 1.65
C TYR A 4 14.69 -20.08 1.91
N VAL A 5 14.41 -19.33 0.84
CA VAL A 5 14.03 -17.92 0.93
C VAL A 5 12.80 -17.62 0.08
N THR A 6 11.92 -16.77 0.57
CA THR A 6 10.69 -16.37 -0.15
C THR A 6 10.96 -15.34 -1.26
N LEU A 7 12.06 -14.58 -1.14
CA LEU A 7 12.48 -13.57 -2.11
C LEU A 7 13.97 -13.73 -2.41
N GLU A 8 14.38 -13.42 -3.62
CA GLU A 8 15.78 -13.42 -4.04
C GLU A 8 16.64 -12.59 -3.06
N PRO A 9 17.77 -13.13 -2.56
CA PRO A 9 18.70 -12.40 -1.71
C PRO A 9 19.23 -11.16 -2.43
N CYS A 10 19.17 -10.00 -1.77
CA CYS A 10 19.60 -8.73 -2.37
C CYS A 10 21.12 -8.69 -2.64
N SER A 11 21.49 -8.00 -3.74
CA SER A 11 22.86 -7.84 -4.21
C SER A 11 23.43 -6.45 -4.01
N HIS A 12 22.65 -5.49 -3.48
CA HIS A 12 23.04 -4.09 -3.35
C HIS A 12 23.31 -3.69 -1.91
N LEU A 13 24.19 -2.72 -1.71
CA LEU A 13 24.38 -2.03 -0.44
C LEU A 13 23.21 -1.05 -0.21
N GLY A 14 22.38 -1.33 0.78
CA GLY A 14 21.26 -0.48 1.20
C GLY A 14 21.51 0.10 2.60
N LYS A 15 20.49 0.06 3.45
CA LYS A 15 20.64 0.38 4.89
C LYS A 15 21.48 -0.68 5.63
N ARG A 16 21.62 -1.86 5.06
CA ARG A 16 22.42 -3.00 5.54
C ARG A 16 23.23 -3.55 4.36
N ASN A 17 24.24 -4.36 4.68
CA ASN A 17 25.00 -5.08 3.68
C ASN A 17 24.11 -6.03 2.86
N PRO A 18 24.50 -6.34 1.61
CA PRO A 18 23.80 -7.30 0.77
C PRO A 18 23.63 -8.65 1.45
N CYS A 19 22.50 -9.30 1.26
CA CYS A 19 22.30 -10.66 1.75
C CYS A 19 23.31 -11.63 1.13
N THR A 20 23.73 -11.39 -0.11
CA THR A 20 24.73 -12.20 -0.82
C THR A 20 26.11 -12.21 -0.16
N ASP A 21 26.44 -11.21 0.66
CA ASP A 21 27.75 -11.15 1.37
C ASP A 21 27.82 -12.15 2.52
N ILE A 22 26.69 -12.45 3.15
CA ILE A 22 26.62 -13.39 4.28
C ILE A 22 26.29 -14.82 3.85
N ILE A 23 25.74 -15.01 2.65
CA ILE A 23 25.43 -16.33 2.10
C ILE A 23 26.67 -16.85 1.36
N ASN A 24 27.42 -17.76 1.97
CA ASN A 24 28.66 -18.29 1.41
C ASN A 24 28.65 -19.82 1.32
N SER A 25 29.49 -20.38 0.43
CA SER A 25 29.58 -21.80 0.13
C SER A 25 30.07 -22.69 1.29
N LYS A 26 30.73 -22.09 2.30
CA LYS A 26 31.13 -22.84 3.52
C LYS A 26 29.90 -23.17 4.40
N MET A 27 28.87 -22.33 4.36
CA MET A 27 27.65 -22.50 5.16
C MET A 27 26.53 -23.18 4.37
N PHE A 28 26.38 -22.83 3.10
CA PHE A 28 25.27 -23.26 2.26
C PHE A 28 25.78 -23.88 0.94
N SER A 29 25.42 -25.12 0.70
CA SER A 29 25.67 -25.80 -0.58
C SER A 29 24.59 -25.49 -1.61
N ARG A 30 23.38 -25.12 -1.14
CA ARG A 30 22.22 -24.84 -1.98
C ARG A 30 21.38 -23.70 -1.42
N VAL A 31 20.85 -22.85 -2.30
CA VAL A 31 19.82 -21.83 -2.00
C VAL A 31 18.61 -22.05 -2.89
N VAL A 32 17.43 -22.13 -2.28
CA VAL A 32 16.14 -22.30 -2.97
C VAL A 32 15.37 -20.99 -2.85
N ILE A 33 15.11 -20.35 -3.98
CA ILE A 33 14.46 -19.02 -4.07
C ILE A 33 13.03 -19.20 -4.60
N ALA A 34 12.05 -18.67 -3.87
CA ALA A 34 10.66 -18.79 -4.29
C ALA A 34 10.30 -17.78 -5.39
N ALA A 35 10.70 -16.52 -5.26
CA ALA A 35 10.45 -15.48 -6.26
C ALA A 35 11.68 -14.60 -6.46
N ASN A 36 11.93 -14.19 -7.70
CA ASN A 36 12.97 -13.23 -8.03
C ASN A 36 12.58 -11.83 -7.55
N ASP A 37 13.57 -10.99 -7.23
CA ASP A 37 13.32 -9.62 -6.76
C ASP A 37 12.97 -8.71 -7.96
N PRO A 38 11.75 -8.14 -8.03
CA PRO A 38 11.36 -7.22 -9.09
C PRO A 38 12.00 -5.84 -8.96
N ASN A 39 12.68 -5.54 -7.84
CA ASN A 39 13.39 -4.28 -7.65
C ASN A 39 14.73 -4.29 -8.39
N PRO A 40 14.91 -3.49 -9.47
CA PRO A 40 16.14 -3.52 -10.27
C PRO A 40 17.41 -3.20 -9.47
N LYS A 41 17.28 -2.48 -8.34
CA LYS A 41 18.41 -2.14 -7.47
C LYS A 41 18.86 -3.33 -6.61
N ALA A 42 17.94 -4.26 -6.32
CA ALA A 42 18.18 -5.35 -5.36
C ALA A 42 18.39 -6.72 -6.05
N SER A 43 17.86 -6.87 -7.26
CA SER A 43 17.93 -8.11 -8.05
C SER A 43 19.35 -8.52 -8.41
N GLY A 44 19.52 -9.75 -8.88
CA GLY A 44 20.81 -10.29 -9.33
C GLY A 44 21.56 -11.11 -8.29
N GLY A 45 21.00 -11.30 -7.11
CA GLY A 45 21.61 -12.11 -6.06
C GLY A 45 21.76 -13.58 -6.43
N ALA A 46 20.78 -14.14 -7.15
CA ALA A 46 20.87 -15.52 -7.65
C ALA A 46 22.13 -15.75 -8.51
N LYS A 47 22.47 -14.81 -9.39
CA LYS A 47 23.66 -14.86 -10.24
C LYS A 47 24.94 -14.79 -9.39
N ILE A 48 24.99 -13.92 -8.38
CA ILE A 48 26.15 -13.79 -7.48
C ILE A 48 26.36 -15.09 -6.70
N LEU A 49 25.30 -15.70 -6.18
CA LEU A 49 25.38 -16.95 -5.43
C LEU A 49 25.87 -18.12 -6.31
N LYS A 50 25.40 -18.20 -7.57
CA LYS A 50 25.90 -19.18 -8.55
C LYS A 50 27.40 -19.00 -8.81
N ASN A 51 27.86 -17.77 -8.99
CA ASN A 51 29.27 -17.44 -9.19
C ASN A 51 30.15 -17.79 -7.96
N ASN A 52 29.56 -17.83 -6.78
CA ASN A 52 30.21 -18.21 -5.51
C ASN A 52 30.13 -19.74 -5.25
N ASN A 53 29.88 -20.55 -6.29
CA ASN A 53 29.80 -22.02 -6.22
C ASN A 53 28.67 -22.53 -5.29
N ILE A 54 27.56 -21.82 -5.22
CA ILE A 54 26.36 -22.25 -4.51
C ILE A 54 25.33 -22.71 -5.55
N GLU A 55 24.77 -23.89 -5.36
CA GLU A 55 23.65 -24.35 -6.18
C GLU A 55 22.43 -23.48 -5.93
N VAL A 56 21.83 -22.87 -6.96
CA VAL A 56 20.64 -22.03 -6.84
C VAL A 56 19.48 -22.61 -7.63
N VAL A 57 18.39 -22.92 -6.92
CA VAL A 57 17.12 -23.34 -7.49
C VAL A 57 16.14 -22.17 -7.38
N GLU A 58 15.58 -21.74 -8.51
CA GLU A 58 14.71 -20.56 -8.59
C GLU A 58 13.25 -20.95 -8.90
N ASN A 59 12.34 -20.05 -8.60
CA ASN A 59 10.91 -20.14 -8.91
C ASN A 59 10.16 -21.31 -8.22
N VAL A 60 10.53 -21.60 -6.98
CA VAL A 60 9.87 -22.63 -6.17
C VAL A 60 8.74 -22.00 -5.34
N CYS A 61 7.49 -22.33 -5.66
CA CYS A 61 6.29 -21.76 -5.02
C CYS A 61 6.13 -20.24 -5.26
N THR A 62 6.50 -19.73 -6.43
CA THR A 62 6.50 -18.30 -6.79
C THR A 62 5.17 -17.61 -6.48
N GLU A 63 4.03 -18.17 -6.90
CA GLU A 63 2.72 -17.57 -6.70
C GLU A 63 2.36 -17.42 -5.20
N LYS A 64 2.73 -18.41 -4.38
CA LYS A 64 2.52 -18.33 -2.92
C LYS A 64 3.38 -17.23 -2.30
N SER A 65 4.63 -17.11 -2.74
CA SER A 65 5.55 -16.07 -2.29
C SER A 65 5.08 -14.67 -2.71
N LYS A 66 4.65 -14.49 -3.96
CA LYS A 66 4.07 -13.24 -4.45
C LYS A 66 2.81 -12.85 -3.65
N LYS A 67 1.94 -13.81 -3.35
CA LYS A 67 0.74 -13.58 -2.55
C LYS A 67 1.08 -13.14 -1.12
N LEU A 68 2.12 -13.71 -0.51
CA LEU A 68 2.60 -13.31 0.81
C LEU A 68 3.12 -11.87 0.82
N ASN A 69 3.84 -11.47 -0.23
CA ASN A 69 4.48 -10.16 -0.37
C ASN A 69 3.76 -9.25 -1.39
N LYS A 70 2.43 -9.39 -1.55
CA LYS A 70 1.64 -8.72 -2.60
C LYS A 70 1.82 -7.20 -2.66
N ARG A 71 2.01 -6.53 -1.51
CA ARG A 71 2.26 -5.07 -1.46
C ARG A 71 3.54 -4.70 -2.20
N PHE A 72 4.61 -5.42 -1.92
CA PHE A 72 5.93 -5.24 -2.53
C PHE A 72 5.90 -5.52 -4.04
N PHE A 73 5.35 -6.68 -4.45
CA PHE A 73 5.27 -7.04 -5.87
C PHE A 73 4.38 -6.07 -6.65
N THR A 74 3.22 -5.66 -6.12
CA THR A 74 2.38 -4.66 -6.78
C THR A 74 3.15 -3.36 -7.02
N PHE A 75 3.90 -2.89 -6.03
CA PHE A 75 4.65 -1.64 -6.14
C PHE A 75 5.69 -1.70 -7.26
N PHE A 76 6.51 -2.74 -7.32
CA PHE A 76 7.59 -2.83 -8.31
C PHE A 76 7.13 -3.31 -9.68
N GLU A 77 6.23 -4.29 -9.76
CA GLU A 77 5.78 -4.84 -11.04
C GLU A 77 4.72 -3.97 -11.73
N GLN A 78 3.79 -3.39 -10.96
CA GLN A 78 2.68 -2.60 -11.50
C GLN A 78 2.90 -1.09 -11.40
N LYS A 79 4.01 -0.64 -10.82
CA LYS A 79 4.39 0.78 -10.66
C LYS A 79 3.27 1.61 -10.01
N ARG A 80 2.63 1.06 -8.99
CA ARG A 80 1.59 1.71 -8.20
C ARG A 80 1.56 1.18 -6.76
N PRO A 81 0.97 1.91 -5.80
CA PRO A 81 0.68 1.37 -4.48
C PRO A 81 -0.24 0.14 -4.55
N TYR A 82 -0.09 -0.76 -3.59
CA TYR A 82 -1.12 -1.75 -3.29
C TYR A 82 -2.30 -1.05 -2.63
N VAL A 83 -3.47 -1.07 -3.27
CA VAL A 83 -4.69 -0.43 -2.78
C VAL A 83 -5.47 -1.37 -1.88
N ILE A 84 -5.82 -0.90 -0.70
CA ILE A 84 -6.74 -1.55 0.22
C ILE A 84 -7.99 -0.69 0.29
N LEU A 85 -9.11 -1.22 -0.17
CA LEU A 85 -10.40 -0.55 -0.09
C LEU A 85 -11.11 -1.00 1.19
N LYS A 86 -11.35 -0.06 2.13
CA LYS A 86 -12.07 -0.31 3.38
C LYS A 86 -13.47 0.25 3.29
N ILE A 87 -14.44 -0.63 3.47
CA ILE A 87 -15.86 -0.29 3.48
C ILE A 87 -16.46 -0.69 4.82
N ALA A 88 -17.26 0.18 5.43
CA ALA A 88 -18.16 -0.16 6.53
C ALA A 88 -19.57 -0.15 5.99
N SER A 89 -20.28 -1.27 6.06
CA SER A 89 -21.66 -1.40 5.58
C SER A 89 -22.54 -2.11 6.60
N THR A 90 -23.81 -1.85 6.51
CA THR A 90 -24.86 -2.65 7.16
C THR A 90 -24.97 -4.02 6.49
N LEU A 91 -25.72 -4.94 7.08
CA LEU A 91 -25.90 -6.28 6.52
C LEU A 91 -26.58 -6.26 5.14
N ASP A 92 -27.46 -5.30 4.91
CA ASP A 92 -28.15 -5.05 3.65
C ASP A 92 -27.37 -4.12 2.68
N GLY A 93 -26.09 -3.84 2.98
CA GLY A 93 -25.15 -3.22 2.06
C GLY A 93 -25.11 -1.68 2.06
N PHE A 94 -25.83 -1.00 2.94
CA PHE A 94 -25.78 0.47 3.02
C PHE A 94 -24.51 0.94 3.76
N ILE A 95 -23.90 2.01 3.27
CA ILE A 95 -22.71 2.66 3.87
C ILE A 95 -23.06 3.93 4.66
N ALA A 96 -24.31 4.38 4.56
CA ALA A 96 -24.87 5.51 5.29
C ALA A 96 -26.41 5.49 5.16
N GLU A 97 -27.08 6.19 6.06
CA GLU A 97 -28.50 6.53 5.94
C GLU A 97 -28.78 7.51 4.77
N PRO A 98 -30.03 7.69 4.32
CA PRO A 98 -30.37 8.66 3.25
C PRO A 98 -29.92 10.10 3.55
N ASN A 99 -29.95 10.54 4.82
CA ASN A 99 -29.40 11.83 5.28
C ASN A 99 -27.89 11.84 5.30
N GLY A 100 -27.28 10.66 4.99
CA GLY A 100 -25.85 10.39 4.94
C GLY A 100 -25.22 10.18 6.33
N HIS A 101 -25.97 10.04 7.42
CA HIS A 101 -25.44 9.66 8.74
C HIS A 101 -24.90 8.22 8.68
N SER A 102 -23.68 7.99 9.20
CA SER A 102 -22.97 6.70 9.12
C SER A 102 -22.34 6.25 10.45
N LYS A 103 -22.55 7.00 11.53
CA LYS A 103 -21.96 6.69 12.86
C LYS A 103 -23.05 6.05 13.75
N TRP A 104 -22.89 4.82 14.25
CA TRP A 104 -21.78 3.88 14.03
C TRP A 104 -22.35 2.61 13.38
N ILE A 105 -21.94 2.28 12.17
CA ILE A 105 -22.38 1.06 11.47
C ILE A 105 -21.66 -0.16 12.08
N THR A 106 -20.40 0.00 12.49
CA THR A 106 -19.58 -1.08 13.03
C THR A 106 -19.23 -0.86 14.49
N ASN A 107 -18.97 -1.96 15.22
CA ASN A 107 -18.64 -1.95 16.65
C ASN A 107 -17.21 -1.48 16.92
N ASP A 108 -16.85 -1.32 18.21
CA ASP A 108 -15.54 -0.86 18.65
C ASP A 108 -14.39 -1.76 18.20
N LYS A 109 -14.57 -3.09 18.21
CA LYS A 109 -13.56 -4.03 17.77
C LYS A 109 -13.22 -3.85 16.29
N SER A 110 -14.22 -3.64 15.45
CA SER A 110 -14.04 -3.34 14.03
C SER A 110 -13.29 -2.02 13.84
N ARG A 111 -13.65 -0.97 14.60
CA ARG A 111 -12.95 0.32 14.54
C ARG A 111 -11.47 0.21 14.97
N GLN A 112 -11.18 -0.53 16.06
CA GLN A 112 -9.81 -0.82 16.48
C GLN A 112 -9.01 -1.55 15.39
N SER A 113 -9.63 -2.51 14.70
CA SER A 113 -8.99 -3.21 13.58
C SER A 113 -8.64 -2.25 12.44
N VAL A 114 -9.50 -1.26 12.16
CA VAL A 114 -9.21 -0.20 11.17
C VAL A 114 -8.05 0.69 11.63
N HIS A 115 -7.98 1.04 12.92
CA HIS A 115 -6.85 1.82 13.45
C HIS A 115 -5.52 1.07 13.32
N LYS A 116 -5.51 -0.24 13.60
CA LYS A 116 -4.35 -1.12 13.36
C LYS A 116 -4.02 -1.19 11.85
N LEU A 117 -5.02 -1.30 10.98
CA LEU A 117 -4.80 -1.32 9.54
C LEU A 117 -4.15 -0.02 9.05
N ARG A 118 -4.60 1.14 9.54
CA ARG A 118 -4.01 2.45 9.21
C ARG A 118 -2.51 2.49 9.54
N SER A 119 -2.09 1.96 10.69
CA SER A 119 -0.68 1.93 11.08
C SER A 119 0.22 1.07 10.16
N THR A 120 -0.38 0.18 9.36
CA THR A 120 0.34 -0.68 8.40
C THR A 120 0.37 -0.13 6.98
N CYS A 121 -0.24 1.04 6.76
CA CYS A 121 -0.33 1.66 5.44
C CYS A 121 0.54 2.93 5.38
N ASP A 122 1.13 3.20 4.22
CA ASP A 122 1.95 4.40 4.03
C ASP A 122 1.07 5.65 3.87
N ALA A 123 -0.08 5.49 3.22
CA ALA A 123 -1.01 6.58 2.95
C ALA A 123 -2.47 6.15 3.15
N ILE A 124 -3.32 7.13 3.48
CA ILE A 124 -4.78 7.01 3.57
C ILE A 124 -5.43 8.04 2.67
N LEU A 125 -6.34 7.61 1.79
CA LEU A 125 -7.08 8.49 0.89
C LEU A 125 -8.54 8.56 1.29
N VAL A 126 -9.05 9.79 1.35
CA VAL A 126 -10.48 10.08 1.57
C VAL A 126 -10.97 11.14 0.60
N GLY A 127 -12.24 11.06 0.25
CA GLY A 127 -12.90 12.11 -0.54
C GLY A 127 -13.23 13.35 0.28
N ARG A 128 -13.27 14.52 -0.38
CA ARG A 128 -13.63 15.80 0.23
C ARG A 128 -14.93 15.73 1.06
N LYS A 129 -15.99 15.16 0.51
CA LYS A 129 -17.30 15.08 1.19
C LYS A 129 -17.24 14.35 2.53
N THR A 130 -16.39 13.32 2.65
CA THR A 130 -16.15 12.60 3.91
C THR A 130 -15.50 13.52 4.95
N ILE A 131 -14.52 14.35 4.53
CA ILE A 131 -13.89 15.32 5.42
C ILE A 131 -14.89 16.38 5.88
N GLU A 132 -15.67 16.94 4.96
CA GLU A 132 -16.67 17.97 5.26
C GLU A 132 -17.74 17.49 6.24
N LYS A 133 -18.12 16.21 6.15
CA LYS A 133 -19.17 15.63 6.97
C LYS A 133 -18.68 15.16 8.33
N ASP A 134 -17.55 14.49 8.38
CA ASP A 134 -17.11 13.77 9.57
C ASP A 134 -15.97 14.44 10.33
N ASP A 135 -15.27 15.43 9.72
CA ASP A 135 -14.03 16.04 10.21
C ASP A 135 -13.09 15.01 10.88
N PRO A 136 -12.73 13.94 10.17
CA PRO A 136 -12.03 12.80 10.77
C PRO A 136 -10.57 13.12 11.07
N SER A 137 -10.01 12.48 12.10
CA SER A 137 -8.57 12.61 12.43
C SER A 137 -7.66 11.79 11.53
N LEU A 138 -8.16 10.69 10.97
CA LEU A 138 -7.45 9.75 10.08
C LEU A 138 -6.13 9.19 10.66
N THR A 139 -6.03 9.12 11.97
CA THR A 139 -4.85 8.58 12.66
C THR A 139 -4.95 7.07 12.88
N SER A 140 -3.83 6.49 13.25
CA SER A 140 -3.73 5.10 13.76
C SER A 140 -4.16 4.96 15.22
N HIS A 141 -4.51 6.06 15.89
CA HIS A 141 -4.91 6.09 17.32
C HIS A 141 -3.89 5.40 18.26
N GLY A 142 -2.60 5.58 18.01
CA GLY A 142 -1.53 5.02 18.85
C GLY A 142 -1.13 3.59 18.53
N TYR A 143 -1.76 2.93 17.56
CA TYR A 143 -1.36 1.58 17.13
C TYR A 143 -0.07 1.53 16.30
N GLY A 144 0.54 2.67 16.01
CA GLY A 144 1.80 2.79 15.27
C GLY A 144 1.87 4.11 14.51
N LYS A 145 2.67 4.13 13.43
CA LYS A 145 2.84 5.33 12.61
C LYS A 145 1.52 5.74 11.94
N ASP A 146 1.21 7.04 11.97
CA ASP A 146 0.10 7.59 11.20
C ASP A 146 0.38 7.56 9.69
N PRO A 147 -0.57 7.14 8.86
CA PRO A 147 -0.43 7.18 7.40
C PRO A 147 -0.44 8.63 6.89
N ARG A 148 0.22 8.88 5.76
CA ARG A 148 0.12 10.16 5.06
C ARG A 148 -1.30 10.39 4.57
N ILE A 149 -1.89 11.53 4.91
CA ILE A 149 -3.25 11.87 4.49
C ILE A 149 -3.24 12.34 3.04
N ILE A 150 -4.10 11.73 2.23
CA ILE A 150 -4.38 12.07 0.84
C ILE A 150 -5.84 12.50 0.73
N ILE A 151 -6.09 13.66 0.16
CA ILE A 151 -7.44 14.19 -0.05
C ILE A 151 -7.76 14.18 -1.54
N PHE A 152 -8.84 13.48 -1.90
CA PHE A 152 -9.38 13.49 -3.25
C PHE A 152 -10.47 14.55 -3.36
N ASP A 153 -10.11 15.73 -3.91
CA ASP A 153 -10.99 16.89 -4.12
C ASP A 153 -10.92 17.40 -5.56
N PRO A 154 -11.39 16.62 -6.55
CA PRO A 154 -11.23 16.96 -7.97
C PRO A 154 -11.74 18.35 -8.36
N LYS A 155 -12.71 18.88 -7.64
CA LYS A 155 -13.33 20.18 -7.90
C LYS A 155 -12.66 21.34 -7.14
N ASN A 156 -11.63 21.08 -6.33
CA ASN A 156 -10.93 22.08 -5.51
C ASN A 156 -11.88 22.92 -4.63
N LYS A 157 -12.75 22.26 -3.86
CA LYS A 157 -13.80 22.92 -3.07
C LYS A 157 -13.65 22.74 -1.55
N ILE A 158 -12.58 22.08 -1.07
CA ILE A 158 -12.39 21.87 0.36
C ILE A 158 -12.16 23.20 1.10
N ASN A 159 -12.90 23.41 2.19
CA ASN A 159 -12.68 24.57 3.07
C ASN A 159 -11.49 24.31 4.01
N LYS A 160 -10.73 25.35 4.34
CA LYS A 160 -9.50 25.27 5.17
C LYS A 160 -9.74 24.99 6.66
N LYS A 161 -10.97 24.86 7.14
CA LYS A 161 -11.32 24.72 8.57
C LYS A 161 -11.13 23.32 9.18
N TYR A 162 -10.91 22.28 8.37
CA TYR A 162 -10.91 20.88 8.82
C TYR A 162 -9.57 20.44 9.42
N LYS A 163 -9.61 19.62 10.49
CA LYS A 163 -8.45 19.15 11.27
C LYS A 163 -7.37 18.48 10.44
N VAL A 164 -7.77 17.70 9.43
CA VAL A 164 -6.84 16.99 8.56
C VAL A 164 -5.90 17.92 7.78
N LEU A 165 -6.31 19.16 7.52
CA LEU A 165 -5.51 20.15 6.78
C LEU A 165 -4.31 20.65 7.59
N ASN A 166 -4.40 20.66 8.92
CA ASN A 166 -3.29 20.99 9.81
C ASN A 166 -2.16 19.94 9.80
N LYS A 167 -2.43 18.76 9.20
CA LYS A 167 -1.44 17.67 9.05
C LYS A 167 -0.74 17.69 7.68
N ASN A 168 -0.82 18.80 6.96
CA ASN A 168 -0.19 19.02 5.67
C ASN A 168 -0.49 17.87 4.66
N PRO A 169 -1.76 17.58 4.33
CA PRO A 169 -2.13 16.48 3.43
C PRO A 169 -1.65 16.73 2.00
N ILE A 170 -1.59 15.68 1.20
CA ILE A 170 -1.50 15.80 -0.27
C ILE A 170 -2.91 15.93 -0.81
N ILE A 171 -3.19 17.00 -1.57
CA ILE A 171 -4.52 17.25 -2.14
C ILE A 171 -4.46 17.06 -3.64
N PHE A 172 -5.27 16.14 -4.14
CA PHE A 172 -5.49 15.97 -5.59
C PHE A 172 -6.73 16.74 -5.99
N SER A 173 -6.53 17.84 -6.71
CA SER A 173 -7.59 18.77 -7.13
C SER A 173 -7.45 19.15 -8.62
N ASN A 174 -8.43 19.90 -9.14
CA ASN A 174 -8.49 20.37 -10.53
C ASN A 174 -8.40 19.23 -11.56
N MET A 175 -9.09 18.13 -11.29
CA MET A 175 -9.13 16.95 -12.14
C MET A 175 -10.36 16.97 -13.04
N ASP A 176 -10.20 16.56 -14.29
CA ASP A 176 -11.32 16.42 -15.21
C ASP A 176 -12.11 15.13 -14.92
N LEU A 177 -13.25 15.29 -14.26
CA LEU A 177 -14.16 14.19 -13.92
C LEU A 177 -15.08 13.78 -15.08
N LYS A 178 -15.19 14.61 -16.13
CA LYS A 178 -16.16 14.37 -17.21
C LYS A 178 -15.64 13.41 -18.27
N THR A 179 -14.34 13.47 -18.57
CA THR A 179 -13.76 12.73 -19.70
C THR A 179 -13.33 11.31 -19.34
N ASN A 180 -12.78 11.08 -18.15
CA ASN A 180 -12.40 9.73 -17.74
C ASN A 180 -12.05 9.64 -16.24
N PRO A 181 -12.97 9.20 -15.36
CA PRO A 181 -12.71 9.01 -13.94
C PRO A 181 -11.52 8.09 -13.67
N GLN A 182 -11.33 7.06 -14.51
CA GLN A 182 -10.23 6.09 -14.37
C GLN A 182 -8.85 6.74 -14.56
N LYS A 183 -8.73 7.72 -15.47
CA LYS A 183 -7.47 8.48 -15.64
C LYS A 183 -7.08 9.24 -14.37
N ASN A 184 -8.06 9.78 -13.64
CA ASN A 184 -7.78 10.49 -12.40
C ASN A 184 -7.22 9.57 -11.33
N ILE A 185 -7.76 8.36 -11.19
CA ILE A 185 -7.25 7.37 -10.25
C ILE A 185 -5.86 6.88 -10.66
N THR A 186 -5.65 6.58 -11.94
CA THR A 186 -4.34 6.20 -12.47
C THR A 186 -3.29 7.29 -12.19
N HIS A 187 -3.64 8.56 -12.38
CA HIS A 187 -2.76 9.69 -12.06
C HIS A 187 -2.42 9.73 -10.55
N VAL A 188 -3.42 9.63 -9.69
CA VAL A 188 -3.20 9.58 -8.22
C VAL A 188 -2.25 8.44 -7.85
N LEU A 189 -2.48 7.24 -8.36
CA LEU A 189 -1.65 6.07 -8.06
C LEU A 189 -0.21 6.22 -8.58
N SER A 190 -0.03 6.80 -9.78
CA SER A 190 1.29 7.09 -10.35
C SER A 190 2.06 8.11 -9.52
N GLU A 191 1.41 9.20 -9.10
CA GLU A 191 2.03 10.21 -8.24
C GLU A 191 2.44 9.64 -6.87
N LEU A 192 1.61 8.76 -6.30
CA LEU A 192 1.94 8.09 -5.04
C LEU A 192 3.10 7.09 -5.20
N TYR A 193 3.17 6.40 -6.34
CA TYR A 193 4.32 5.55 -6.69
C TYR A 193 5.61 6.36 -6.77
N ASN A 194 5.60 7.49 -7.49
CA ASN A 194 6.76 8.39 -7.63
C ASN A 194 7.24 8.94 -6.27
N LYS A 195 6.33 9.06 -5.31
CA LYS A 195 6.63 9.45 -3.92
C LYS A 195 6.97 8.26 -3.01
N SER A 196 7.12 7.06 -3.58
CA SER A 196 7.50 5.83 -2.88
C SER A 196 6.48 5.33 -1.82
N TYR A 197 5.21 5.67 -1.96
CA TYR A 197 4.16 5.06 -1.14
C TYR A 197 3.82 3.67 -1.69
N GLN A 198 4.07 2.62 -0.91
CA GLN A 198 3.84 1.24 -1.33
C GLN A 198 2.42 0.74 -1.05
N THR A 199 1.75 1.36 -0.06
CA THR A 199 0.42 0.93 0.37
C THR A 199 -0.50 2.12 0.54
N LEU A 200 -1.67 2.06 -0.10
CA LEU A 200 -2.73 3.06 -0.03
C LEU A 200 -3.99 2.44 0.59
N LEU A 201 -4.43 2.95 1.74
CA LEU A 201 -5.73 2.66 2.31
C LEU A 201 -6.74 3.69 1.77
N VAL A 202 -7.81 3.23 1.13
CA VAL A 202 -8.91 4.09 0.67
C VAL A 202 -10.07 3.93 1.64
N GLU A 203 -10.38 5.02 2.33
CA GLU A 203 -11.56 5.14 3.19
C GLU A 203 -12.40 6.31 2.70
N GLY A 204 -13.66 6.10 2.43
CA GLY A 204 -14.41 7.25 1.98
C GLY A 204 -15.86 6.96 1.66
N GLY A 205 -16.58 8.01 1.26
CA GLY A 205 -17.94 7.90 0.78
C GLY A 205 -18.05 7.14 -0.55
N GLY A 206 -19.28 6.78 -0.93
CA GLY A 206 -19.56 5.95 -2.10
C GLY A 206 -18.94 6.43 -3.40
N GLU A 207 -18.89 7.74 -3.65
CA GLU A 207 -18.27 8.30 -4.87
C GLU A 207 -16.77 7.98 -4.96
N THR A 208 -16.04 8.09 -3.85
CA THR A 208 -14.62 7.76 -3.81
C THR A 208 -14.40 6.26 -3.97
N ILE A 209 -15.20 5.45 -3.26
CA ILE A 209 -15.16 3.97 -3.36
C ILE A 209 -15.41 3.52 -4.79
N SER A 210 -16.47 4.01 -5.42
CA SER A 210 -16.83 3.67 -6.81
C SER A 210 -15.75 4.06 -7.84
N SER A 211 -14.95 5.08 -7.54
CA SER A 211 -13.84 5.47 -8.42
C SER A 211 -12.68 4.49 -8.39
N PHE A 212 -12.59 3.62 -7.38
CA PHE A 212 -11.54 2.61 -7.23
C PHE A 212 -12.00 1.19 -7.58
N LEU A 213 -13.27 0.98 -7.88
CA LEU A 213 -13.87 -0.27 -8.35
C LEU A 213 -13.92 -0.31 -9.88
#